data_a973decca602e8f5653594cdee4b8374
#
_entry.id   a973decca602e8f5653594cdee4b8374
#
_cell.length_a   1.000
_cell.length_b   1.000
_cell.length_c   1.000
_cell.angle_alpha   90.00
_cell.angle_beta   90.00
_cell.angle_gamma   90.00
#
_symmetry.space_group_name_H-M   'P 1'
#
loop_
_entity.id
_entity.type
_entity.pdbx_description
1 polymer ?
#
loop_
_entity_poly.entity_id
_entity_poly.type
_entity_poly.pdbx_seq_one_letter_code
_entity_poly.pdbx_strand_id
1 'polypeptide(L)'
;MRQEVIHYPRLDTVLSVESVIKKAKQPISKNELDRRLEKKIMRATLNLILEYLEESGKIAVLKEGIIWIYKEDISNKLKAKLKKSMTAT
;
A
#
# COMPACT_ATOMS: atom_id res chain seq x y z
N MET A 1 0.26 34.18 3.33
CA MET A 1 0.34 32.79 3.78
C MET A 1 0.54 31.88 2.59
N ARG A 2 1.56 31.05 2.65
CA ARG A 2 1.84 30.19 1.53
C ARG A 2 1.04 28.91 1.61
N GLN A 3 0.33 28.62 0.53
CA GLN A 3 -0.38 27.36 0.43
C GLN A 3 0.58 26.27 -0.04
N GLU A 4 0.57 25.16 0.65
CA GLU A 4 1.30 24.01 0.17
C GLU A 4 0.51 23.37 -0.94
N VAL A 5 1.19 23.10 -2.03
CA VAL A 5 0.59 22.36 -3.12
C VAL A 5 0.83 20.89 -2.85
N ILE A 6 -0.24 20.20 -2.49
CA ILE A 6 -0.16 18.76 -2.23
C ILE A 6 -0.56 18.03 -3.50
N HIS A 7 0.38 17.27 -4.05
CA HIS A 7 0.09 16.43 -5.20
C HIS A 7 -0.27 15.04 -4.69
N TYR A 8 -1.56 14.73 -4.79
CA TYR A 8 -2.02 13.41 -4.37
C TYR A 8 -1.55 12.36 -5.37
N PRO A 9 -1.06 11.22 -4.90
CA PRO A 9 -0.65 10.15 -5.80
C PRO A 9 -1.84 9.63 -6.59
N ARG A 10 -1.56 9.19 -7.80
CA ARG A 10 -2.57 8.51 -8.60
C ARG A 10 -2.83 7.14 -8.01
N LEU A 11 -4.07 6.66 -8.18
CA LEU A 11 -4.43 5.35 -7.65
C LEU A 11 -3.56 4.23 -8.23
N ASP A 12 -3.27 4.29 -9.52
CA ASP A 12 -2.43 3.28 -10.15
C ASP A 12 -1.02 3.26 -9.57
N THR A 13 -0.51 4.43 -9.17
CA THR A 13 0.79 4.53 -8.51
C THR A 13 0.75 3.87 -7.13
N VAL A 14 -0.31 4.14 -6.37
CA VAL A 14 -0.49 3.52 -5.05
C VAL A 14 -0.57 2.00 -5.18
N LEU A 15 -1.34 1.53 -6.14
CA LEU A 15 -1.51 0.08 -6.36
C LEU A 15 -0.20 -0.58 -6.79
N SER A 16 0.63 0.13 -7.55
CA SER A 16 1.95 -0.39 -7.94
C SER A 16 2.84 -0.57 -6.71
N VAL A 17 2.85 0.42 -5.82
CA VAL A 17 3.63 0.33 -4.58
C VAL A 17 3.14 -0.83 -3.73
N GLU A 18 1.83 -0.95 -3.55
CA GLU A 18 1.24 -2.05 -2.79
C GLU A 18 1.66 -3.40 -3.37
N SER A 19 1.60 -3.53 -4.68
CA SER A 19 1.93 -4.77 -5.37
C SER A 19 3.37 -5.21 -5.09
N VAL A 20 4.30 -4.28 -5.14
CA VAL A 20 5.71 -4.58 -4.89
C VAL A 20 5.90 -5.06 -3.44
N ILE A 21 5.27 -4.38 -2.49
CA ILE A 21 5.41 -4.75 -1.08
C ILE A 21 4.78 -6.10 -0.81
N LYS A 22 3.61 -6.37 -1.38
CA LYS A 22 2.93 -7.65 -1.23
C LYS A 22 3.76 -8.82 -1.76
N LYS A 23 4.40 -8.61 -2.90
CA LYS A 23 5.19 -9.67 -3.56
C LYS A 23 6.52 -9.91 -2.86
N ALA A 24 6.99 -8.92 -2.13
CA ALA A 24 8.21 -9.06 -1.36
C ALA A 24 7.89 -9.82 -0.07
N LYS A 25 8.23 -11.07 -0.01
CA LYS A 25 7.87 -11.93 1.13
C LYS A 25 8.73 -11.69 2.35
N GLN A 26 9.58 -10.69 2.30
CA GLN A 26 10.41 -10.29 3.44
C GLN A 26 10.46 -8.75 3.46
N PRO A 27 10.85 -8.17 4.60
CA PRO A 27 10.96 -6.71 4.67
C PRO A 27 11.93 -6.18 3.62
N ILE A 28 11.54 -5.10 2.96
CA ILE A 28 12.39 -4.46 1.96
C ILE A 28 12.62 -3.02 2.33
N SER A 29 13.79 -2.51 1.98
CA SER A 29 14.10 -1.11 2.21
C SER A 29 13.36 -0.22 1.22
N LYS A 30 13.29 1.06 1.55
CA LYS A 30 12.70 2.04 0.65
C LYS A 30 13.44 2.09 -0.69
N ASN A 31 14.77 1.96 -0.66
CA ASN A 31 15.57 1.95 -1.88
C ASN A 31 15.28 0.72 -2.73
N GLU A 32 15.10 -0.43 -2.09
CA GLU A 32 14.77 -1.66 -2.81
C GLU A 32 13.39 -1.56 -3.42
N LEU A 33 12.44 -1.02 -2.69
CA LEU A 33 11.09 -0.77 -3.19
C LEU A 33 11.16 0.11 -4.45
N ASP A 34 11.90 1.19 -4.38
CA ASP A 34 12.05 2.12 -5.49
C ASP A 34 12.63 1.42 -6.73
N ARG A 35 13.61 0.54 -6.53
CA ARG A 35 14.21 -0.20 -7.63
C ARG A 35 13.26 -1.18 -8.29
N ARG A 36 12.34 -1.75 -7.52
CA ARG A 36 11.40 -2.76 -8.05
C ARG A 36 10.20 -2.14 -8.74
N LEU A 37 9.98 -0.85 -8.57
CA LEU A 37 8.89 -0.17 -9.25
C LEU A 37 9.22 0.00 -10.73
N GLU A 38 8.25 -0.30 -11.58
CA GLU A 38 8.43 -0.17 -13.01
C GLU A 38 8.62 1.28 -13.44
N LYS A 39 7.86 2.16 -12.80
CA LYS A 39 7.95 3.59 -13.06
C LYS A 39 8.58 4.27 -11.88
N LYS A 40 9.52 5.15 -12.16
CA LYS A 40 10.15 5.90 -11.10
C LYS A 40 9.17 6.88 -10.48
N ILE A 41 9.12 6.88 -9.16
CA ILE A 41 8.24 7.78 -8.41
C ILE A 41 9.12 8.74 -7.63
N MET A 42 8.70 10.01 -7.57
CA MET A 42 9.40 10.99 -6.75
C MET A 42 9.41 10.54 -5.31
N ARG A 43 10.54 10.77 -4.63
CA ARG A 43 10.69 10.32 -3.24
C ARG A 43 9.61 10.89 -2.33
N ALA A 44 9.25 12.15 -2.54
CA ALA A 44 8.19 12.78 -1.74
C ALA A 44 6.86 12.05 -1.92
N THR A 45 6.54 11.66 -3.15
CA THR A 45 5.31 10.91 -3.44
C THR A 45 5.35 9.53 -2.82
N LEU A 46 6.49 8.86 -2.92
CA LEU A 46 6.65 7.54 -2.32
C LEU A 46 6.48 7.61 -0.80
N ASN A 47 7.07 8.60 -0.16
CA ASN A 47 6.94 8.80 1.28
C ASN A 47 5.48 9.00 1.68
N LEU A 48 4.74 9.78 0.90
CA LEU A 48 3.33 10.03 1.17
C LEU A 48 2.51 8.75 1.05
N ILE A 49 2.78 7.94 0.03
CA ILE A 49 2.10 6.67 -0.16
C ILE A 49 2.38 5.73 1.01
N LEU A 50 3.63 5.63 1.42
CA LEU A 50 4.02 4.74 2.53
C LEU A 50 3.37 5.19 3.83
N GLU A 51 3.32 6.50 4.08
CA GLU A 51 2.64 7.03 5.25
C GLU A 51 1.17 6.67 5.25
N TYR A 52 0.51 6.83 4.11
CA TYR A 52 -0.90 6.46 3.96
C TYR A 52 -1.12 4.97 4.22
N LEU A 53 -0.27 4.11 3.65
CA LEU A 53 -0.40 2.67 3.83
C LEU A 53 -0.16 2.25 5.27
N GLU A 54 0.80 2.89 5.95
CA GLU A 54 1.08 2.61 7.35
C GLU A 54 -0.10 3.01 8.23
N GLU A 55 -0.62 4.20 8.02
CA GLU A 55 -1.77 4.69 8.78
C GLU A 55 -3.02 3.85 8.54
N SER A 56 -3.14 3.29 7.34
CA SER A 56 -4.26 2.42 6.99
C SER A 56 -4.11 0.99 7.52
N GLY A 57 -3.00 0.69 8.16
CA GLY A 57 -2.76 -0.63 8.71
C GLY A 57 -2.41 -1.70 7.68
N LYS A 58 -2.00 -1.29 6.51
CA LYS A 58 -1.64 -2.24 5.45
C LYS A 58 -0.18 -2.65 5.47
N ILE A 59 0.67 -1.77 5.95
CA ILE A 59 2.10 -2.07 6.06
C ILE A 59 2.60 -1.70 7.45
N ALA A 60 3.72 -2.32 7.83
CA ALA A 60 4.48 -1.91 8.99
C ALA A 60 5.87 -1.50 8.52
N VAL A 61 6.38 -0.41 9.07
CA VAL A 61 7.73 0.04 8.80
C VAL A 61 8.58 -0.34 9.98
N LEU A 62 9.41 -1.35 9.77
CA LEU A 62 10.25 -1.93 10.81
C LEU A 62 11.70 -1.54 10.60
N LYS A 63 12.53 -1.85 11.58
CA LYS A 63 13.97 -1.66 11.46
C LYS A 63 14.53 -2.43 10.26
N GLU A 64 13.97 -3.61 10.02
CA GLU A 64 14.38 -4.48 8.92
C GLU A 64 13.87 -4.00 7.56
N GLY A 65 12.88 -3.10 7.55
CA GLY A 65 12.31 -2.60 6.32
C GLY A 65 10.79 -2.56 6.36
N ILE A 66 10.21 -2.44 5.18
CA ILE A 66 8.76 -2.33 5.00
C ILE A 66 8.19 -3.71 4.73
N ILE A 67 7.11 -4.05 5.41
CA ILE A 67 6.47 -5.36 5.24
C ILE A 67 4.95 -5.18 5.12
N TRP A 68 4.34 -6.00 4.27
CA TRP A 68 2.89 -6.02 4.09
C TRP A 68 2.25 -6.83 5.21
N ILE A 69 1.32 -6.23 5.94
CA ILE A 69 0.67 -6.89 7.08
C ILE A 69 -0.83 -7.05 6.90
N TYR A 70 -1.43 -6.45 5.89
CA TYR A 70 -2.86 -6.53 5.68
C TYR A 70 -3.25 -7.93 5.20
N LYS A 71 -4.21 -8.55 5.90
CA LYS A 71 -4.63 -9.92 5.59
C LYS A 71 -5.78 -9.90 4.60
N GLU A 72 -5.46 -9.91 3.34
CA GLU A 72 -6.46 -9.85 2.27
C GLU A 72 -7.37 -11.08 2.24
N ASP A 73 -6.84 -12.23 2.61
CA ASP A 73 -7.64 -13.47 2.62
C ASP A 73 -8.84 -13.35 3.52
N ILE A 74 -8.65 -12.77 4.71
CA ILE A 74 -9.75 -12.55 5.64
C ILE A 74 -10.74 -11.55 5.07
N SER A 75 -10.24 -10.48 4.47
CA SER A 75 -11.07 -9.47 3.86
C SER A 75 -11.91 -10.04 2.73
N ASN A 76 -11.31 -10.88 1.88
CA ASN A 76 -12.01 -11.52 0.78
C ASN A 76 -13.09 -12.48 1.28
N LYS A 77 -12.80 -13.23 2.35
CA LYS A 77 -13.78 -14.12 2.96
C LYS A 77 -14.96 -13.34 3.52
N LEU A 78 -14.69 -12.21 4.16
CA LEU A 78 -15.75 -11.36 4.69
C LEU A 78 -16.59 -10.77 3.58
N LYS A 79 -15.96 -10.33 2.51
CA LYS A 79 -16.67 -9.80 1.35
C LYS A 79 -17.56 -10.85 0.71
N ALA A 80 -17.08 -12.09 0.60
CA ALA A 80 -17.85 -13.19 0.07
C ALA A 80 -19.05 -13.48 0.97
N LYS A 81 -18.86 -13.47 2.28
CA LYS A 81 -19.95 -13.67 3.24
C LYS A 81 -21.00 -12.57 3.13
N LEU A 82 -20.57 -11.33 3.03
CA LEU A 82 -21.48 -10.20 2.91
C LEU A 82 -22.27 -10.29 1.63
N LYS A 83 -21.64 -10.65 0.51
CA LYS A 83 -22.33 -10.85 -0.75
C LYS A 83 -23.37 -11.93 -0.66
N LYS A 84 -23.03 -13.06 -0.05
CA LYS A 84 -23.96 -14.16 0.15
C LYS A 84 -25.15 -13.73 1.00
N SER A 85 -24.87 -13.00 2.07
CA SER A 85 -25.91 -12.50 2.95
C SER A 85 -26.85 -11.55 2.24
N MET A 86 -26.31 -10.69 1.37
CA MET A 86 -27.11 -9.72 0.63
C MET A 86 -27.93 -10.34 -0.48
N THR A 87 -27.46 -11.46 -1.04
CA THR A 87 -28.17 -12.14 -2.12
C THR A 87 -29.15 -13.20 -1.64
N ALA A 88 -29.10 -13.52 -0.36
CA ALA A 88 -29.95 -14.57 0.23
C ALA A 88 -31.33 -14.07 0.60
N THR A 89 -31.64 -12.85 0.33
CA THR A 89 -32.97 -12.29 0.61
C THR A 89 -33.95 -12.59 -0.48
#